data_6bbe2abbfbf8ef19a5249a0c55e8614c
#
_entry.id   6bbe2abbfbf8ef19a5249a0c55e8614c
#
_cell.length_a   1.000
_cell.length_b   1.000
_cell.length_c   1.000
_cell.angle_alpha   90.00
_cell.angle_beta   90.00
_cell.angle_gamma   90.00
#
_symmetry.space_group_name_H-M   'P 1'
#
loop_
_entity.id
_entity.type
_entity.pdbx_description
1 polymer ?
#
loop_
_entity_poly.entity_id
_entity_poly.type
_entity_poly.pdbx_seq_one_letter_code
_entity_poly.pdbx_strand_id
1 'polypeptide(L)'
;MEKREKYIKLNPYEAKELIDREKDLIIIDARTESEYLYEGKLENSINLDFLKPRIFKREIQKFDKNKNYLVYCAVGRVSKSACELMLDLGFKKVFELSGGLKAWQKEEDLVSTVSKLDDEEIIEARKKIITRLNKIEGQIRGMKKMLLDGEYCGDILNQSLAVKSALGSVNQEIMEMFSNACIVNPESKEDFFRYLKKLMK
;
A
#
# COMPACT_ATOMS: atom_id res chain seq x y z
N MET A 1 17.69 -2.12 -27.47
CA MET A 1 16.31 -2.22 -26.94
C MET A 1 16.23 -1.26 -25.77
N GLU A 2 15.58 -0.11 -25.94
CA GLU A 2 15.34 0.82 -24.82
C GLU A 2 14.51 0.14 -23.73
N LYS A 3 14.97 0.23 -22.48
CA LYS A 3 14.21 -0.25 -21.32
C LYS A 3 12.90 0.55 -21.28
N ARG A 4 11.75 -0.08 -21.62
CA ARG A 4 10.43 0.56 -21.43
C ARG A 4 10.33 0.99 -19.98
N GLU A 5 10.09 2.25 -19.75
CA GLU A 5 9.75 2.75 -18.41
C GLU A 5 8.52 1.99 -17.92
N LYS A 6 8.58 1.51 -16.68
CA LYS A 6 7.49 0.78 -16.06
C LYS A 6 6.82 1.68 -15.03
N TYR A 7 5.49 1.66 -14.98
CA TYR A 7 4.76 2.30 -13.89
C TYR A 7 5.11 1.64 -12.54
N ILE A 8 4.98 2.41 -11.47
CA ILE A 8 5.27 1.97 -10.11
C ILE A 8 3.98 1.44 -9.47
N LYS A 9 4.01 0.22 -8.96
CA LYS A 9 2.89 -0.37 -8.24
C LYS A 9 2.98 -0.03 -6.76
N LEU A 10 1.90 0.52 -6.24
CA LEU A 10 1.77 0.85 -4.83
C LEU A 10 0.65 0.04 -4.20
N ASN A 11 0.86 -0.47 -2.99
CA ASN A 11 -0.24 -0.97 -2.18
C ASN A 11 -1.05 0.22 -1.60
N PRO A 12 -2.23 0.00 -1.00
CA PRO A 12 -3.05 1.09 -0.45
C PRO A 12 -2.30 1.98 0.56
N TYR A 13 -1.47 1.39 1.41
CA TYR A 13 -0.68 2.13 2.39
C TYR A 13 0.36 3.04 1.70
N GLU A 14 1.16 2.50 0.78
CA GLU A 14 2.14 3.27 -0.01
C GLU A 14 1.48 4.39 -0.82
N ALA A 15 0.28 4.11 -1.36
CA ALA A 15 -0.50 5.10 -2.10
C ALA A 15 -1.01 6.22 -1.17
N LYS A 16 -1.41 5.90 0.06
CA LYS A 16 -1.81 6.88 1.06
C LYS A 16 -0.63 7.77 1.46
N GLU A 17 0.56 7.20 1.75
CA GLU A 17 1.77 7.98 1.99
C GLU A 17 2.12 8.91 0.81
N LEU A 18 1.92 8.45 -0.43
CA LEU A 18 2.13 9.27 -1.62
C LEU A 18 1.15 10.44 -1.68
N ILE A 19 -0.14 10.21 -1.46
CA ILE A 19 -1.21 11.23 -1.45
C ILE A 19 -0.93 12.29 -0.37
N ASP A 20 -0.54 11.86 0.82
CA ASP A 20 -0.29 12.75 1.96
C ASP A 20 0.94 13.63 1.72
N ARG A 21 1.97 13.09 1.08
CA ARG A 21 3.24 13.76 0.80
C ARG A 21 3.19 14.70 -0.40
N GLU A 22 2.54 14.28 -1.49
CA GLU A 22 2.57 14.99 -2.79
C GLU A 22 1.27 15.74 -3.05
N LYS A 23 1.22 17.03 -2.70
CA LYS A 23 0.03 17.88 -2.85
C LYS A 23 -0.38 18.12 -4.31
N ASP A 24 0.56 18.00 -5.26
CA ASP A 24 0.33 18.17 -6.70
C ASP A 24 0.03 16.85 -7.44
N LEU A 25 -0.14 15.75 -6.69
CA LEU A 25 -0.50 14.44 -7.25
C LEU A 25 -1.87 14.49 -7.90
N ILE A 26 -1.96 13.99 -9.12
CA ILE A 26 -3.24 13.85 -9.84
C ILE A 26 -3.70 12.40 -9.72
N ILE A 27 -4.91 12.21 -9.21
CA ILE A 27 -5.51 10.89 -9.00
C ILE A 27 -6.52 10.64 -10.13
N ILE A 28 -6.33 9.55 -10.88
CA ILE A 28 -7.19 9.16 -12.00
C ILE A 28 -7.97 7.88 -11.64
N ASP A 29 -9.28 7.98 -11.68
CA ASP A 29 -10.18 6.82 -11.63
C ASP A 29 -10.47 6.33 -13.04
N ALA A 30 -9.97 5.15 -13.39
CA ALA A 30 -10.13 4.54 -14.70
C ALA A 30 -11.41 3.71 -14.87
N ARG A 31 -12.32 3.73 -13.87
CA ARG A 31 -13.62 3.04 -13.90
C ARG A 31 -14.63 3.79 -14.76
N THR A 32 -15.77 3.15 -14.98
CA THR A 32 -16.92 3.79 -15.60
C THR A 32 -17.44 4.96 -14.77
N GLU A 33 -18.11 5.91 -15.43
CA GLU A 33 -18.74 7.04 -14.75
C GLU A 33 -19.77 6.58 -13.69
N SER A 34 -20.50 5.52 -13.97
CA SER A 34 -21.47 4.94 -13.03
C SER A 34 -20.80 4.42 -11.75
N GLU A 35 -19.72 3.64 -11.88
CA GLU A 35 -18.94 3.19 -10.72
C GLU A 35 -18.37 4.36 -9.93
N TYR A 36 -17.85 5.37 -10.61
CA TYR A 36 -17.28 6.58 -10.00
C TYR A 36 -18.32 7.36 -9.18
N LEU A 37 -19.55 7.47 -9.68
CA LEU A 37 -20.61 8.24 -9.03
C LEU A 37 -21.28 7.49 -7.87
N TYR A 38 -21.42 6.14 -7.97
CA TYR A 38 -22.29 5.38 -7.07
C TYR A 38 -21.55 4.36 -6.17
N GLU A 39 -20.30 3.99 -6.45
CA GLU A 39 -19.60 2.94 -5.70
C GLU A 39 -18.46 3.46 -4.79
N GLY A 40 -18.46 4.76 -4.50
CA GLY A 40 -17.38 5.41 -3.76
C GLY A 40 -16.15 5.68 -4.64
N LYS A 41 -15.24 6.53 -4.17
CA LYS A 41 -14.04 6.96 -4.91
C LYS A 41 -12.98 7.50 -3.96
N LEU A 42 -11.73 7.59 -4.41
CA LEU A 42 -10.70 8.35 -3.70
C LEU A 42 -11.02 9.85 -3.80
N GLU A 43 -10.79 10.57 -2.73
CA GLU A 43 -10.97 12.02 -2.70
C GLU A 43 -10.11 12.71 -3.77
N ASN A 44 -10.63 13.78 -4.33
CA ASN A 44 -10.00 14.58 -5.38
C ASN A 44 -9.61 13.79 -6.64
N SER A 45 -10.15 12.58 -6.85
CA SER A 45 -9.91 11.82 -8.08
C SER A 45 -10.71 12.37 -9.26
N ILE A 46 -10.13 12.25 -10.45
CA ILE A 46 -10.73 12.63 -11.74
C ILE A 46 -11.12 11.34 -12.45
N ASN A 47 -12.39 11.23 -12.87
CA ASN A 47 -12.82 10.06 -13.62
C ASN A 47 -12.45 10.18 -15.10
N LEU A 48 -11.74 9.19 -15.61
CA LEU A 48 -11.43 8.99 -17.02
C LEU A 48 -11.70 7.52 -17.37
N ASP A 49 -12.88 7.24 -17.91
CA ASP A 49 -13.35 5.88 -18.22
C ASP A 49 -12.45 5.19 -19.27
N PHE A 50 -11.63 4.24 -18.83
CA PHE A 50 -10.71 3.50 -19.70
C PHE A 50 -11.42 2.46 -20.57
N LEU A 51 -12.68 2.09 -20.29
CA LEU A 51 -13.47 1.26 -21.21
C LEU A 51 -13.83 2.01 -22.51
N LYS A 52 -13.61 3.33 -22.53
CA LYS A 52 -13.68 4.19 -23.72
C LYS A 52 -12.28 4.67 -24.13
N PRO A 53 -11.40 3.79 -24.61
CA PRO A 53 -9.95 4.08 -24.74
C PRO A 53 -9.62 5.25 -25.67
N ARG A 54 -10.44 5.50 -26.69
CA ARG A 54 -10.26 6.68 -27.58
C ARG A 54 -10.54 7.98 -26.84
N ILE A 55 -11.56 8.01 -25.98
CA ILE A 55 -11.91 9.17 -25.16
C ILE A 55 -10.87 9.36 -24.07
N PHE A 56 -10.51 8.29 -23.35
CA PHE A 56 -9.44 8.31 -22.35
C PHE A 56 -8.15 8.91 -22.93
N LYS A 57 -7.68 8.40 -24.07
CA LYS A 57 -6.47 8.88 -24.73
C LYS A 57 -6.55 10.37 -25.08
N ARG A 58 -7.67 10.82 -25.62
CA ARG A 58 -7.89 12.22 -25.97
C ARG A 58 -7.87 13.13 -24.74
N GLU A 59 -8.55 12.73 -23.67
CA GLU A 59 -8.66 13.54 -22.46
C GLU A 59 -7.34 13.57 -21.68
N ILE A 60 -6.67 12.41 -21.49
CA ILE A 60 -5.42 12.34 -20.73
C ILE A 60 -4.28 13.11 -21.42
N GLN A 61 -4.30 13.24 -22.75
CA GLN A 61 -3.29 14.02 -23.47
C GLN A 61 -3.31 15.52 -23.15
N LYS A 62 -4.39 16.04 -22.55
CA LYS A 62 -4.50 17.44 -22.11
C LYS A 62 -3.76 17.70 -20.79
N PHE A 63 -3.34 16.66 -20.12
CA PHE A 63 -2.69 16.74 -18.81
C PHE A 63 -1.17 16.93 -18.95
N ASP A 64 -0.56 17.59 -17.96
CA ASP A 64 0.88 17.81 -17.92
C ASP A 64 1.64 16.50 -17.66
N LYS A 65 2.43 16.08 -18.64
CA LYS A 65 3.17 14.80 -18.58
C LYS A 65 4.32 14.78 -17.56
N ASN A 66 4.68 15.93 -16.99
CA ASN A 66 5.74 16.03 -16.00
C ASN A 66 5.23 15.89 -14.56
N LYS A 67 3.91 15.92 -14.34
CA LYS A 67 3.29 15.70 -13.03
C LYS A 67 3.27 14.22 -12.65
N ASN A 68 3.01 13.95 -11.37
CA ASN A 68 2.84 12.61 -10.82
C ASN A 68 1.37 12.19 -10.91
N TYR A 69 1.12 10.94 -11.29
CA TYR A 69 -0.23 10.40 -11.49
C TYR A 69 -0.40 9.11 -10.71
N LEU A 70 -1.44 9.03 -9.89
CA LEU A 70 -1.90 7.79 -9.27
C LEU A 70 -3.14 7.32 -10.03
N VAL A 71 -3.08 6.13 -10.63
CA VAL A 71 -4.17 5.57 -11.42
C VAL A 71 -4.74 4.36 -10.69
N TYR A 72 -6.06 4.31 -10.59
CA TYR A 72 -6.74 3.16 -9.99
C TYR A 72 -7.99 2.76 -10.79
N CYS A 73 -8.49 1.56 -10.51
CA CYS A 73 -9.80 1.07 -10.93
C CYS A 73 -10.42 0.23 -9.80
N ALA A 74 -11.43 -0.56 -10.06
CA ALA A 74 -12.09 -1.35 -9.02
C ALA A 74 -11.15 -2.36 -8.33
N VAL A 75 -10.35 -3.13 -9.11
CA VAL A 75 -9.51 -4.24 -8.61
C VAL A 75 -8.09 -4.26 -9.17
N GLY A 76 -7.62 -3.19 -9.80
CA GLY A 76 -6.25 -3.08 -10.34
C GLY A 76 -6.04 -3.79 -11.69
N ARG A 77 -7.09 -4.18 -12.42
CA ARG A 77 -6.96 -4.84 -13.73
C ARG A 77 -6.93 -3.84 -14.88
N VAL A 78 -7.88 -2.92 -14.90
CA VAL A 78 -8.03 -1.90 -15.94
C VAL A 78 -6.97 -0.79 -15.77
N SER A 79 -6.67 -0.41 -14.54
CA SER A 79 -5.66 0.62 -14.21
C SER A 79 -4.27 0.30 -14.77
N LYS A 80 -3.87 -0.96 -14.82
CA LYS A 80 -2.58 -1.39 -15.42
C LYS A 80 -2.46 -0.98 -16.88
N SER A 81 -3.49 -1.28 -17.67
CA SER A 81 -3.51 -0.90 -19.10
C SER A 81 -3.60 0.61 -19.29
N ALA A 82 -4.28 1.31 -18.37
CA ALA A 82 -4.30 2.78 -18.38
C ALA A 82 -2.89 3.36 -18.10
N CYS A 83 -2.17 2.83 -17.11
CA CYS A 83 -0.80 3.22 -16.79
C CYS A 83 0.15 2.96 -17.96
N GLU A 84 0.06 1.79 -18.60
CA GLU A 84 0.88 1.46 -19.79
C GLU A 84 0.64 2.45 -20.93
N LEU A 85 -0.63 2.77 -21.21
CA LEU A 85 -0.98 3.77 -22.23
C LEU A 85 -0.44 5.16 -21.88
N MET A 86 -0.51 5.56 -20.60
CA MET A 86 0.03 6.84 -20.16
C MET A 86 1.55 6.90 -20.35
N LEU A 87 2.30 5.86 -20.03
CA LEU A 87 3.74 5.79 -20.29
C LEU A 87 4.05 5.85 -21.80
N ASP A 88 3.30 5.12 -22.62
CA ASP A 88 3.44 5.17 -24.10
C ASP A 88 3.13 6.58 -24.66
N LEU A 89 2.31 7.36 -23.97
CA LEU A 89 2.03 8.77 -24.30
C LEU A 89 3.08 9.75 -23.76
N GLY A 90 4.10 9.25 -23.02
CA GLY A 90 5.24 10.04 -22.53
C GLY A 90 5.02 10.67 -21.15
N PHE A 91 4.07 10.18 -20.34
CA PHE A 91 3.97 10.55 -18.93
C PHE A 91 5.15 9.97 -18.14
N LYS A 92 5.82 10.78 -17.34
CA LYS A 92 7.10 10.40 -16.71
C LYS A 92 6.95 9.59 -15.42
N LYS A 93 5.95 9.91 -14.61
CA LYS A 93 5.74 9.29 -13.31
C LYS A 93 4.29 8.84 -13.16
N VAL A 94 4.07 7.57 -13.32
CA VAL A 94 2.76 6.94 -13.21
C VAL A 94 2.81 5.85 -12.15
N PHE A 95 1.93 5.95 -11.17
CA PHE A 95 1.74 4.99 -10.09
C PHE A 95 0.42 4.27 -10.29
N GLU A 96 0.38 3.00 -9.94
CA GLU A 96 -0.82 2.16 -10.00
C GLU A 96 -1.19 1.69 -8.59
N LEU A 97 -2.45 1.92 -8.18
CA LEU A 97 -2.98 1.39 -6.93
C LEU A 97 -3.29 -0.10 -7.08
N SER A 98 -2.44 -0.94 -6.52
CA SER A 98 -2.56 -2.40 -6.58
C SER A 98 -3.78 -2.88 -5.81
N GLY A 99 -4.62 -3.70 -6.47
CA GLY A 99 -5.89 -4.14 -5.93
C GLY A 99 -7.02 -3.11 -6.04
N GLY A 100 -6.73 -1.91 -6.52
CA GLY A 100 -7.69 -0.85 -6.83
C GLY A 100 -8.48 -0.37 -5.61
N LEU A 101 -9.65 0.20 -5.87
CA LEU A 101 -10.51 0.79 -4.84
C LEU A 101 -10.94 -0.24 -3.78
N LYS A 102 -11.15 -1.51 -4.17
CA LYS A 102 -11.51 -2.56 -3.19
C LYS A 102 -10.42 -2.81 -2.16
N ALA A 103 -9.15 -2.81 -2.57
CA ALA A 103 -8.05 -2.95 -1.64
C ALA A 103 -7.90 -1.72 -0.76
N TRP A 104 -8.10 -0.52 -1.31
CA TRP A 104 -8.10 0.73 -0.57
C TRP A 104 -9.18 0.75 0.52
N GLN A 105 -10.43 0.46 0.18
CA GLN A 105 -11.55 0.43 1.12
C GLN A 105 -11.33 -0.60 2.24
N LYS A 106 -10.80 -1.78 1.90
CA LYS A 106 -10.46 -2.78 2.92
C LYS A 106 -9.40 -2.29 3.91
N GLU A 107 -8.42 -1.55 3.46
CA GLU A 107 -7.41 -0.94 4.35
C GLU A 107 -8.02 0.16 5.22
N GLU A 108 -8.91 1.00 4.67
CA GLU A 108 -9.65 2.01 5.44
C GLU A 108 -10.57 1.37 6.49
N ASP A 109 -11.27 0.29 6.15
CA ASP A 109 -12.11 -0.46 7.09
C ASP A 109 -11.28 -1.06 8.24
N LEU A 110 -10.11 -1.62 7.94
CA LEU A 110 -9.18 -2.11 8.97
C LEU A 110 -8.73 -0.98 9.90
N VAL A 111 -8.34 0.16 9.36
CA VAL A 111 -7.93 1.33 10.15
C VAL A 111 -9.10 1.85 10.98
N SER A 112 -10.32 1.93 10.42
CA SER A 112 -11.52 2.39 11.12
C SER A 112 -11.98 1.43 12.22
N THR A 113 -11.82 0.11 12.00
CA THR A 113 -12.13 -0.92 13.01
C THR A 113 -11.17 -0.84 14.19
N VAL A 114 -9.89 -0.61 13.92
CA VAL A 114 -8.86 -0.39 14.96
C VAL A 114 -9.16 0.89 15.75
N SER A 115 -9.71 1.94 15.13
CA SER A 115 -10.02 3.21 15.79
C SER A 115 -11.26 3.16 16.72
N LYS A 116 -12.04 2.10 16.67
CA LYS A 116 -13.25 1.93 17.52
C LYS A 116 -12.99 1.16 18.83
N LEU A 117 -11.79 0.67 19.03
CA LEU A 117 -11.43 -0.12 20.21
C LEU A 117 -10.42 0.65 21.06
N ASP A 118 -10.91 1.23 22.15
CA ASP A 118 -10.21 1.65 23.38
C ASP A 118 -8.93 2.52 23.30
N ASP A 119 -8.74 3.42 24.27
CA ASP A 119 -7.58 4.28 24.59
C ASP A 119 -6.70 4.76 23.41
N GLU A 120 -6.61 6.07 23.23
CA GLU A 120 -5.83 6.72 22.15
C GLU A 120 -4.39 6.19 22.02
N GLU A 121 -3.76 5.81 23.13
CA GLU A 121 -2.40 5.25 23.13
C GLU A 121 -2.33 3.86 22.47
N ILE A 122 -3.33 2.99 22.71
CA ILE A 122 -3.40 1.66 22.11
C ILE A 122 -3.67 1.76 20.61
N ILE A 123 -4.53 2.69 20.22
CA ILE A 123 -4.84 2.97 18.81
C ILE A 123 -3.58 3.41 18.07
N GLU A 124 -2.82 4.34 18.64
CA GLU A 124 -1.61 4.85 18.01
C GLU A 124 -0.50 3.78 17.93
N ALA A 125 -0.34 2.96 18.97
CA ALA A 125 0.58 1.83 18.97
C ALA A 125 0.24 0.80 17.87
N ARG A 126 -1.04 0.46 17.72
CA ARG A 126 -1.53 -0.43 16.65
C ARG A 126 -1.27 0.14 15.26
N LYS A 127 -1.51 1.44 15.04
CA LYS A 127 -1.21 2.10 13.77
C LYS A 127 0.28 2.03 13.41
N LYS A 128 1.18 2.25 14.37
CA LYS A 128 2.63 2.13 14.17
C LYS A 128 3.03 0.71 13.78
N ILE A 129 2.48 -0.30 14.46
CA ILE A 129 2.74 -1.71 14.14
C ILE A 129 2.27 -2.06 12.72
N ILE A 130 1.05 -1.66 12.34
CA ILE A 130 0.50 -1.88 11.00
C ILE A 130 1.37 -1.21 9.93
N THR A 131 1.80 0.01 10.18
CA THR A 131 2.71 0.75 9.29
C THR A 131 4.01 -0.01 9.03
N ARG A 132 4.62 -0.57 10.08
CA ARG A 132 5.85 -1.36 9.95
C ARG A 132 5.60 -2.68 9.21
N LEU A 133 4.50 -3.37 9.51
CA LEU A 133 4.13 -4.62 8.83
C LEU A 133 3.94 -4.40 7.32
N ASN A 134 3.31 -3.30 6.91
CA ASN A 134 3.14 -2.95 5.50
C ASN A 134 4.50 -2.70 4.80
N LYS A 135 5.46 -2.08 5.50
CA LYS A 135 6.83 -1.92 4.98
C LYS A 135 7.54 -3.27 4.80
N ILE A 136 7.39 -4.17 5.78
CA ILE A 136 7.94 -5.53 5.72
C ILE A 136 7.31 -6.33 4.57
N GLU A 137 6.01 -6.22 4.36
CA GLU A 137 5.33 -6.82 3.20
C GLU A 137 5.93 -6.34 1.87
N GLY A 138 6.19 -5.03 1.74
CA GLY A 138 6.88 -4.46 0.58
C GLY A 138 8.28 -5.05 0.38
N GLN A 139 9.06 -5.19 1.46
CA GLN A 139 10.39 -5.81 1.41
C GLN A 139 10.33 -7.28 0.99
N ILE A 140 9.37 -8.05 1.50
CA ILE A 140 9.16 -9.46 1.12
C ILE A 140 8.78 -9.57 -0.37
N ARG A 141 7.93 -8.68 -0.87
CA ARG A 141 7.62 -8.61 -2.32
C ARG A 141 8.85 -8.27 -3.14
N GLY A 142 9.70 -7.36 -2.66
CA GLY A 142 10.99 -7.03 -3.27
C GLY A 142 11.90 -8.25 -3.36
N MET A 143 12.08 -8.98 -2.26
CA MET A 143 12.88 -10.22 -2.24
C MET A 143 12.35 -11.29 -3.22
N LYS A 144 11.02 -11.46 -3.27
CA LYS A 144 10.41 -12.38 -4.25
C LYS A 144 10.75 -11.99 -5.69
N LYS A 145 10.76 -10.70 -5.98
CA LYS A 145 11.14 -10.20 -7.30
C LYS A 145 12.62 -10.46 -7.60
N MET A 146 13.52 -10.19 -6.65
CA MET A 146 14.95 -10.46 -6.79
C MET A 146 15.23 -11.94 -7.09
N LEU A 147 14.50 -12.86 -6.44
CA LEU A 147 14.59 -14.31 -6.72
C LEU A 147 14.14 -14.64 -8.14
N LEU A 148 13.06 -14.02 -8.62
CA LEU A 148 12.53 -14.27 -9.97
C LEU A 148 13.43 -13.66 -11.07
N ASP A 149 14.07 -12.54 -10.76
CA ASP A 149 14.98 -11.83 -11.68
C ASP A 149 16.39 -12.42 -11.69
N GLY A 150 16.68 -13.42 -10.83
CA GLY A 150 17.98 -14.09 -10.75
C GLY A 150 19.09 -13.22 -10.15
N GLU A 151 18.72 -12.30 -9.25
CA GLU A 151 19.66 -11.42 -8.56
C GLU A 151 20.68 -12.20 -7.71
N TYR A 152 21.79 -11.55 -7.36
CA TYR A 152 22.86 -12.18 -6.58
C TYR A 152 22.36 -12.63 -5.20
N CYS A 153 22.59 -13.89 -4.84
CA CYS A 153 22.09 -14.50 -3.60
C CYS A 153 22.52 -13.75 -2.34
N GLY A 154 23.68 -13.09 -2.33
CA GLY A 154 24.16 -12.27 -1.21
C GLY A 154 23.26 -11.08 -0.93
N ASP A 155 22.75 -10.42 -1.97
CA ASP A 155 21.84 -9.27 -1.83
C ASP A 155 20.47 -9.72 -1.34
N ILE A 156 19.99 -10.88 -1.80
CA ILE A 156 18.74 -11.49 -1.32
C ILE A 156 18.85 -11.86 0.16
N LEU A 157 20.00 -12.43 0.57
CA LEU A 157 20.26 -12.74 1.98
C LEU A 157 20.31 -11.48 2.85
N ASN A 158 20.94 -10.40 2.38
CA ASN A 158 20.95 -9.11 3.08
C ASN A 158 19.54 -8.55 3.26
N GLN A 159 18.69 -8.62 2.24
CA GLN A 159 17.28 -8.23 2.36
C GLN A 159 16.52 -9.12 3.34
N SER A 160 16.79 -10.43 3.34
CA SER A 160 16.19 -11.37 4.28
C SER A 160 16.56 -11.05 5.74
N LEU A 161 17.82 -10.70 6.00
CA LEU A 161 18.28 -10.28 7.32
C LEU A 161 17.62 -8.96 7.76
N ALA A 162 17.43 -8.01 6.84
CA ALA A 162 16.73 -6.77 7.12
C ALA A 162 15.26 -7.02 7.49
N VAL A 163 14.56 -7.89 6.75
CA VAL A 163 13.19 -8.33 7.07
C VAL A 163 13.11 -8.99 8.44
N LYS A 164 14.04 -9.90 8.74
CA LYS A 164 14.12 -10.56 10.06
C LYS A 164 14.28 -9.54 11.19
N SER A 165 15.18 -8.58 11.04
CA SER A 165 15.41 -7.51 12.02
C SER A 165 14.16 -6.64 12.21
N ALA A 166 13.49 -6.25 11.11
CA ALA A 166 12.28 -5.46 11.15
C ALA A 166 11.13 -6.20 11.85
N LEU A 167 10.96 -7.51 11.60
CA LEU A 167 10.00 -8.35 12.32
C LEU A 167 10.32 -8.45 13.81
N GLY A 168 11.60 -8.51 14.18
CA GLY A 168 12.03 -8.48 15.58
C GLY A 168 11.56 -7.21 16.30
N SER A 169 11.70 -6.04 15.65
CA SER A 169 11.21 -4.77 16.21
C SER A 169 9.69 -4.73 16.32
N VAL A 170 8.96 -5.28 15.37
CA VAL A 170 7.49 -5.41 15.43
C VAL A 170 7.06 -6.31 16.58
N ASN A 171 7.74 -7.45 16.78
CA ASN A 171 7.47 -8.35 17.90
C ASN A 171 7.66 -7.63 19.24
N GLN A 172 8.71 -6.82 19.38
CA GLN A 172 8.94 -6.04 20.59
C GLN A 172 7.80 -5.05 20.86
N GLU A 173 7.36 -4.29 19.86
CA GLU A 173 6.25 -3.35 20.00
C GLU A 173 4.92 -4.04 20.34
N ILE A 174 4.65 -5.20 19.72
CA ILE A 174 3.48 -6.01 20.07
C ILE A 174 3.55 -6.47 21.52
N MET A 175 4.73 -6.88 21.99
CA MET A 175 4.92 -7.30 23.38
C MET A 175 4.75 -6.14 24.36
N GLU A 176 5.25 -4.95 24.04
CA GLU A 176 5.06 -3.75 24.86
C GLU A 176 3.57 -3.40 24.97
N MET A 177 2.87 -3.38 23.83
CA MET A 177 1.42 -3.15 23.79
C MET A 177 0.65 -4.21 24.59
N PHE A 178 1.02 -5.50 24.45
CA PHE A 178 0.38 -6.60 25.18
C PHE A 178 0.69 -6.56 26.67
N SER A 179 1.90 -6.18 27.06
CA SER A 179 2.29 -5.97 28.45
C SER A 179 1.41 -4.91 29.12
N ASN A 180 1.20 -3.77 28.46
CA ASN A 180 0.35 -2.70 28.97
C ASN A 180 -1.11 -3.15 29.10
N ALA A 181 -1.62 -3.90 28.14
CA ALA A 181 -2.97 -4.48 28.21
C ALA A 181 -3.12 -5.52 29.33
N CYS A 182 -2.07 -6.33 29.59
CA CYS A 182 -2.07 -7.33 30.65
C CYS A 182 -2.00 -6.74 32.07
N ILE A 183 -1.47 -5.54 32.24
CA ILE A 183 -1.48 -4.82 33.53
C ILE A 183 -2.94 -4.51 33.92
N VAL A 184 -3.78 -4.26 32.93
CA VAL A 184 -5.20 -3.93 33.13
C VAL A 184 -6.08 -5.18 33.27
N ASN A 185 -5.70 -6.31 32.63
CA ASN A 185 -6.48 -7.56 32.65
C ASN A 185 -5.64 -8.77 33.14
N PRO A 186 -5.81 -9.21 34.39
CA PRO A 186 -5.04 -10.32 34.96
C PRO A 186 -5.16 -11.67 34.25
N GLU A 187 -6.27 -11.94 33.54
CA GLU A 187 -6.48 -13.20 32.83
C GLU A 187 -5.51 -13.38 31.64
N SER A 188 -5.03 -12.27 31.08
CA SER A 188 -4.07 -12.27 29.96
C SER A 188 -2.61 -12.51 30.40
N LYS A 189 -2.33 -12.53 31.70
CA LYS A 189 -0.96 -12.56 32.24
C LYS A 189 -0.23 -13.88 31.97
N GLU A 190 -0.93 -15.01 32.05
CA GLU A 190 -0.34 -16.33 31.77
C GLU A 190 0.02 -16.48 30.30
N ASP A 191 -0.83 -15.97 29.39
CA ASP A 191 -0.58 -15.96 27.96
C ASP A 191 0.63 -15.09 27.60
N PHE A 192 0.75 -13.92 28.22
CA PHE A 192 1.90 -13.04 28.05
C PHE A 192 3.22 -13.75 28.38
N PHE A 193 3.34 -14.38 29.55
CA PHE A 193 4.54 -15.11 29.95
C PHE A 193 4.84 -16.30 29.05
N ARG A 194 3.81 -16.97 28.54
CA ARG A 194 3.96 -18.07 27.56
C ARG A 194 4.59 -17.59 26.26
N TYR A 195 4.16 -16.44 25.72
CA TYR A 195 4.72 -15.86 24.51
C TYR A 195 6.12 -15.28 24.72
N LEU A 196 6.36 -14.62 25.87
CA LEU A 196 7.68 -14.12 26.22
C LEU A 196 8.73 -15.23 26.19
N LYS A 197 8.43 -16.41 26.76
CA LYS A 197 9.33 -17.59 26.73
C LYS A 197 9.62 -18.11 25.31
N LYS A 198 8.73 -17.90 24.36
CA LYS A 198 8.94 -18.29 22.95
C LYS A 198 9.85 -17.32 22.21
N LEU A 199 9.79 -16.04 22.54
CA LEU A 199 10.62 -15.00 21.90
C LEU A 199 12.06 -14.97 22.41
N MET A 200 12.30 -15.51 23.63
CA MET A 200 13.64 -15.59 24.23
C MET A 200 14.44 -16.83 23.80
N LYS A 201 13.87 -17.71 22.96
CA LYS A 201 14.54 -18.88 22.34
C LYS A 201 14.98 -18.54 20.90
#